data_76c66979c7e62ed4879a38127588a4da
#
_entry.id   76c66979c7e62ed4879a38127588a4da
#
_cell.length_a   1.000
_cell.length_b   1.000
_cell.length_c   1.000
_cell.angle_alpha   90.00
_cell.angle_beta   90.00
_cell.angle_gamma   90.00
#
_symmetry.space_group_name_H-M   'P 1'
#
loop_
_entity.id
_entity.type
_entity.pdbx_description
1 polymer ?
#
loop_
_entity_poly.entity_id
_entity_poly.type
_entity_poly.pdbx_seq_one_letter_code
_entity_poly.pdbx_strand_id
1 'polypeptide(L)'
;LKANGKEVVHESPEEDENNIVVINTCGFIDNAKEESINTILHYADKKERGEVEKVYVTGCLSERYKPDLEKQIPDVDAYFGTRDMPQLLKVLGADYKHELVGERMTTTPKHFAYLKIAEGCDRPCSFCSIPLMRGKHRSTPIEDLVTEAEKLAAKGTKELILIAQDLTYYGLDLYKERKLADLLRALVKVNG
;
A
#
# COMPACT_ATOMS: atom_id res chain seq x y z
N LEU A 1 6.21 -9.47 -5.65
CA LEU A 1 7.27 -10.36 -5.19
C LEU A 1 7.03 -11.80 -5.65
N LYS A 2 5.89 -12.42 -5.35
CA LYS A 2 5.57 -13.81 -5.78
C LYS A 2 5.70 -14.01 -7.30
N ALA A 3 5.23 -13.06 -8.10
CA ALA A 3 5.38 -13.08 -9.57
C ALA A 3 6.83 -12.97 -10.06
N ASN A 4 7.76 -12.60 -9.19
CA ASN A 4 9.21 -12.61 -9.42
C ASN A 4 9.90 -13.81 -8.75
N GLY A 5 9.16 -14.86 -8.39
CA GLY A 5 9.69 -16.08 -7.78
C GLY A 5 10.20 -15.92 -6.35
N LYS A 6 9.81 -14.84 -5.66
CA LYS A 6 10.17 -14.63 -4.25
C LYS A 6 9.13 -15.27 -3.34
N GLU A 7 9.58 -16.00 -2.35
CA GLU A 7 8.73 -16.46 -1.27
C GLU A 7 8.36 -15.27 -0.37
N VAL A 8 7.09 -15.17 -0.01
CA VAL A 8 6.57 -14.07 0.82
C VAL A 8 5.63 -14.65 1.86
N VAL A 9 5.96 -14.42 3.11
CA VAL A 9 5.11 -14.71 4.26
C VAL A 9 4.53 -13.41 4.77
N HIS A 10 3.26 -13.40 5.13
CA HIS A 10 2.55 -12.22 5.62
C HIS A 10 2.14 -12.47 7.07
N GLU A 11 2.54 -11.57 7.97
CA GLU A 11 2.23 -11.65 9.41
C GLU A 11 2.51 -13.05 10.00
N SER A 12 3.72 -13.56 9.74
CA SER A 12 4.10 -14.87 10.26
C SER A 12 4.14 -14.85 11.78
N PRO A 13 3.37 -15.72 12.45
CA PRO A 13 3.48 -15.92 13.89
C PRO A 13 4.75 -16.71 14.26
N GLU A 14 5.35 -17.39 13.30
CA GLU A 14 6.60 -18.13 13.49
C GLU A 14 7.76 -17.20 13.24
N GLU A 15 8.58 -17.00 14.25
CA GLU A 15 9.68 -16.04 14.27
C GLU A 15 10.86 -16.46 13.39
N ASP A 16 10.72 -17.53 12.57
CA ASP A 16 11.82 -18.24 11.99
C ASP A 16 12.02 -17.98 10.50
N GLU A 17 13.28 -17.72 10.15
CA GLU A 17 13.91 -17.85 8.83
C GLU A 17 13.64 -16.75 7.80
N ASN A 18 13.02 -15.61 8.15
CA ASN A 18 12.91 -14.53 7.21
C ASN A 18 14.20 -13.69 7.18
N ASN A 19 15.04 -13.90 6.16
CA ASN A 19 16.26 -13.12 6.00
C ASN A 19 15.99 -11.63 5.76
N ILE A 20 14.82 -11.29 5.22
CA ILE A 20 14.44 -9.90 4.88
C ILE A 20 13.05 -9.59 5.43
N VAL A 21 12.96 -8.53 6.22
CA VAL A 21 11.71 -8.03 6.78
C VAL A 21 11.33 -6.71 6.12
N VAL A 22 10.08 -6.58 5.71
CA VAL A 22 9.50 -5.33 5.19
C VAL A 22 8.34 -4.90 6.09
N ILE A 23 8.50 -3.78 6.77
CA ILE A 23 7.51 -3.24 7.72
C ILE A 23 6.71 -2.14 7.01
N ASN A 24 5.40 -2.36 6.86
CA ASN A 24 4.48 -1.34 6.36
C ASN A 24 3.87 -0.58 7.52
N THR A 25 4.14 0.72 7.60
CA THR A 25 3.87 1.56 8.77
C THR A 25 2.66 2.47 8.59
N CYS A 26 1.96 2.72 9.70
CA CYS A 26 0.90 3.72 9.77
C CYS A 26 1.42 4.99 10.50
N GLY A 27 1.17 6.17 9.91
CA GLY A 27 1.55 7.47 10.48
C GLY A 27 0.37 8.37 10.83
N PHE A 28 -0.86 7.82 10.87
CA PHE A 28 -2.07 8.62 10.94
C PHE A 28 -2.52 8.93 12.38
N ILE A 29 -2.66 7.93 13.24
CA ILE A 29 -3.05 8.06 14.65
C ILE A 29 -1.90 7.67 15.58
N ASP A 30 -1.89 8.22 16.79
CA ASP A 30 -0.75 8.06 17.70
C ASP A 30 -0.52 6.60 18.09
N ASN A 31 -1.57 5.85 18.43
CA ASN A 31 -1.45 4.42 18.75
C ASN A 31 -0.82 3.61 17.60
N ALA A 32 -1.22 3.88 16.36
CA ALA A 32 -0.65 3.18 15.20
C ALA A 32 0.78 3.64 14.87
N LYS A 33 1.16 4.88 15.22
CA LYS A 33 2.55 5.33 15.15
C LYS A 33 3.40 4.60 16.17
N GLU A 34 2.93 4.52 17.41
CA GLU A 34 3.60 3.81 18.49
C GLU A 34 3.81 2.33 18.15
N GLU A 35 2.76 1.64 17.68
CA GLU A 35 2.87 0.26 17.19
C GLU A 35 3.89 0.14 16.07
N SER A 36 3.86 1.04 15.08
CA SER A 36 4.80 1.03 13.97
C SER A 36 6.24 1.23 14.44
N ILE A 37 6.48 2.18 15.36
CA ILE A 37 7.81 2.43 15.92
C ILE A 37 8.30 1.23 16.73
N ASN A 38 7.45 0.66 17.58
CA ASN A 38 7.79 -0.53 18.37
C ASN A 38 8.13 -1.72 17.48
N THR A 39 7.40 -1.91 16.38
CA THR A 39 7.69 -2.95 15.38
C THR A 39 9.04 -2.71 14.71
N ILE A 40 9.35 -1.47 14.33
CA ILE A 40 10.65 -1.12 13.73
C ILE A 40 11.79 -1.43 14.71
N LEU A 41 11.66 -0.98 15.97
CA LEU A 41 12.67 -1.21 17.01
C LEU A 41 12.88 -2.70 17.29
N HIS A 42 11.79 -3.47 17.35
CA HIS A 42 11.87 -4.92 17.53
C HIS A 42 12.69 -5.62 16.44
N TYR A 43 12.45 -5.27 15.16
CA TYR A 43 13.19 -5.88 14.07
C TYR A 43 14.60 -5.30 13.89
N ALA A 44 14.85 -4.05 14.28
CA ALA A 44 16.19 -3.49 14.35
C ALA A 44 17.07 -4.24 15.38
N ASP A 45 16.51 -4.53 16.56
CA ASP A 45 17.15 -5.32 17.61
C ASP A 45 17.40 -6.80 17.15
N LYS A 46 16.44 -7.41 16.46
CA LYS A 46 16.64 -8.74 15.84
C LYS A 46 17.78 -8.74 14.81
N LYS A 47 17.88 -7.67 14.02
CA LYS A 47 18.98 -7.53 13.05
C LYS A 47 20.33 -7.37 13.75
N GLU A 48 20.42 -6.56 14.83
CA GLU A 48 21.64 -6.43 15.61
C GLU A 48 22.09 -7.78 16.18
N ARG A 49 21.15 -8.63 16.60
CA ARG A 49 21.43 -10.00 17.08
C ARG A 49 21.74 -11.01 15.96
N GLY A 50 21.63 -10.61 14.70
CA GLY A 50 21.88 -11.48 13.55
C GLY A 50 20.75 -12.46 13.22
N GLU A 51 19.56 -12.28 13.80
CA GLU A 51 18.36 -13.09 13.54
C GLU A 51 17.67 -12.70 12.22
N VAL A 52 17.86 -11.46 11.76
CA VAL A 52 17.33 -10.93 10.50
C VAL A 52 18.48 -10.27 9.73
N GLU A 53 18.60 -10.56 8.44
CA GLU A 53 19.66 -10.00 7.61
C GLU A 53 19.38 -8.54 7.22
N LYS A 54 18.12 -8.23 6.83
CA LYS A 54 17.75 -6.90 6.36
C LYS A 54 16.37 -6.48 6.83
N VAL A 55 16.26 -5.18 7.19
CA VAL A 55 15.02 -4.54 7.61
C VAL A 55 14.75 -3.33 6.71
N TYR A 56 13.60 -3.35 6.05
CA TYR A 56 13.10 -2.24 5.24
C TYR A 56 11.79 -1.70 5.81
N VAL A 57 11.65 -0.38 5.83
CA VAL A 57 10.46 0.29 6.34
C VAL A 57 9.79 1.07 5.23
N THR A 58 8.47 0.95 5.11
CA THR A 58 7.65 1.70 4.14
C THR A 58 6.37 2.19 4.78
N GLY A 59 5.61 3.00 4.07
CA GLY A 59 4.28 3.44 4.51
C GLY A 59 4.21 4.90 4.98
N CYS A 60 3.10 5.24 5.65
CA CYS A 60 2.76 6.62 5.98
C CYS A 60 3.68 7.25 7.03
N LEU A 61 4.13 6.48 8.01
CA LEU A 61 5.07 6.97 9.03
C LEU A 61 6.40 7.28 8.37
N SER A 62 6.91 6.35 7.57
CA SER A 62 8.16 6.51 6.84
C SER A 62 8.09 7.71 5.87
N GLU A 63 7.01 7.89 5.10
CA GLU A 63 6.84 9.05 4.22
C GLU A 63 6.98 10.38 4.98
N ARG A 64 6.34 10.47 6.14
CA ARG A 64 6.23 11.73 6.89
C ARG A 64 7.46 12.06 7.71
N TYR A 65 8.09 11.06 8.30
CA TYR A 65 9.13 11.22 9.33
C TYR A 65 10.47 10.58 8.94
N LYS A 66 10.69 10.31 7.64
CA LYS A 66 11.90 9.64 7.14
C LYS A 66 13.20 10.21 7.70
N PRO A 67 13.46 11.54 7.67
CA PRO A 67 14.72 12.10 8.17
C PRO A 67 14.94 11.85 9.68
N ASP A 68 13.86 11.86 10.47
CA ASP A 68 13.94 11.62 11.90
C ASP A 68 14.15 10.14 12.19
N LEU A 69 13.46 9.25 11.46
CA LEU A 69 13.61 7.80 11.58
C LEU A 69 15.01 7.34 11.19
N GLU A 70 15.54 7.81 10.07
CA GLU A 70 16.92 7.52 9.63
C GLU A 70 17.97 7.93 10.67
N LYS A 71 17.73 9.03 11.37
CA LYS A 71 18.63 9.53 12.42
C LYS A 71 18.49 8.76 13.72
N GLN A 72 17.26 8.40 14.12
CA GLN A 72 16.98 7.80 15.42
C GLN A 72 17.10 6.27 15.42
N ILE A 73 16.83 5.63 14.27
CA ILE A 73 16.91 4.18 14.12
C ILE A 73 17.76 3.86 12.87
N PRO A 74 19.09 4.04 12.96
CA PRO A 74 20.01 3.86 11.83
C PRO A 74 20.21 2.40 11.41
N ASP A 75 19.79 1.42 12.22
CA ASP A 75 19.98 0.00 11.98
C ASP A 75 19.02 -0.56 10.90
N VAL A 76 18.03 0.23 10.47
CA VAL A 76 17.17 -0.06 9.32
C VAL A 76 17.94 0.17 8.02
N ASP A 77 17.91 -0.80 7.11
CA ASP A 77 18.68 -0.73 5.85
C ASP A 77 18.19 0.36 4.89
N ALA A 78 16.87 0.58 4.81
CA ALA A 78 16.31 1.71 4.09
C ALA A 78 14.85 2.01 4.46
N TYR A 79 14.50 3.30 4.35
CA TYR A 79 13.16 3.83 4.54
C TYR A 79 12.57 4.27 3.19
N PHE A 80 11.38 3.77 2.87
CA PHE A 80 10.64 4.06 1.65
C PHE A 80 9.34 4.78 1.97
N GLY A 81 8.99 5.75 1.15
CA GLY A 81 7.70 6.43 1.23
C GLY A 81 6.54 5.59 0.68
N THR A 82 5.35 6.16 0.73
CA THR A 82 4.12 5.50 0.25
C THR A 82 4.09 5.29 -1.27
N ARG A 83 4.95 5.99 -2.01
CA ARG A 83 5.06 5.94 -3.48
C ARG A 83 6.31 5.25 -3.98
N ASP A 84 7.18 4.81 -3.09
CA ASP A 84 8.49 4.24 -3.41
C ASP A 84 8.46 2.72 -3.64
N MET A 85 7.26 2.15 -3.87
CA MET A 85 7.09 0.71 -4.13
C MET A 85 8.01 0.18 -5.25
N PRO A 86 8.20 0.88 -6.39
CA PRO A 86 9.12 0.40 -7.41
C PRO A 86 10.57 0.33 -6.92
N GLN A 87 11.01 1.30 -6.11
CA GLN A 87 12.36 1.30 -5.53
C GLN A 87 12.53 0.19 -4.50
N LEU A 88 11.53 -0.01 -3.63
CA LEU A 88 11.50 -1.13 -2.68
C LEU A 88 11.60 -2.48 -3.41
N LEU A 89 10.81 -2.68 -4.46
CA LEU A 89 10.87 -3.91 -5.27
C LEU A 89 12.25 -4.12 -5.89
N LYS A 90 12.86 -3.06 -6.42
CA LYS A 90 14.21 -3.11 -6.99
C LYS A 90 15.27 -3.55 -5.97
N VAL A 91 15.21 -3.01 -4.75
CA VAL A 91 16.12 -3.40 -3.66
C VAL A 91 15.90 -4.86 -3.25
N LEU A 92 14.67 -5.35 -3.32
CA LEU A 92 14.31 -6.76 -3.08
C LEU A 92 14.66 -7.67 -4.27
N GLY A 93 15.30 -7.15 -5.34
CA GLY A 93 15.64 -7.92 -6.54
C GLY A 93 14.41 -8.37 -7.32
N ALA A 94 13.38 -7.53 -7.37
CA ALA A 94 12.13 -7.77 -8.09
C ALA A 94 11.77 -6.58 -9.00
N ASP A 95 11.17 -6.87 -10.15
CA ASP A 95 10.71 -5.85 -11.07
C ASP A 95 9.23 -5.51 -10.80
N TYR A 96 8.91 -4.23 -10.95
CA TYR A 96 7.53 -3.79 -10.98
C TYR A 96 6.90 -4.14 -12.34
N LYS A 97 5.88 -4.99 -12.32
CA LYS A 97 5.18 -5.43 -13.53
C LYS A 97 3.79 -4.81 -13.59
N HIS A 98 3.60 -3.85 -14.50
CA HIS A 98 2.32 -3.16 -14.66
C HIS A 98 1.19 -4.12 -15.10
N GLU A 99 1.51 -5.15 -15.88
CA GLU A 99 0.56 -6.20 -16.31
C GLU A 99 -0.06 -6.99 -15.15
N LEU A 100 0.51 -6.85 -13.94
CA LEU A 100 -0.03 -7.45 -12.72
C LEU A 100 -1.04 -6.55 -12.00
N VAL A 101 -1.51 -5.47 -12.62
CA VAL A 101 -2.62 -4.68 -12.09
C VAL A 101 -3.80 -5.60 -11.77
N GLY A 102 -4.29 -5.52 -10.53
CA GLY A 102 -5.35 -6.40 -10.01
C GLY A 102 -4.89 -7.80 -9.56
N GLU A 103 -3.63 -8.19 -9.79
CA GLU A 103 -3.05 -9.41 -9.23
C GLU A 103 -2.52 -9.15 -7.82
N ARG A 104 -3.41 -9.22 -6.84
CA ARG A 104 -3.06 -9.07 -5.43
C ARG A 104 -3.56 -10.24 -4.59
N MET A 105 -2.85 -10.52 -3.51
CA MET A 105 -3.40 -11.34 -2.43
C MET A 105 -4.43 -10.51 -1.67
N THR A 106 -5.63 -11.04 -1.56
CA THR A 106 -6.67 -10.46 -0.70
C THR A 106 -6.59 -11.12 0.68
N THR A 107 -6.53 -10.30 1.72
CA THR A 107 -6.62 -10.75 3.12
C THR A 107 -8.06 -10.71 3.64
N THR A 108 -8.99 -10.20 2.84
CA THR A 108 -10.42 -10.19 3.12
C THR A 108 -11.05 -11.55 2.84
N PRO A 109 -12.19 -11.88 3.47
CA PRO A 109 -13.02 -13.02 3.06
C PRO A 109 -13.34 -12.97 1.56
N LYS A 110 -13.49 -14.15 0.93
CA LYS A 110 -13.61 -14.26 -0.53
C LYS A 110 -14.80 -13.51 -1.14
N HIS A 111 -15.86 -13.26 -0.35
CA HIS A 111 -17.10 -12.66 -0.87
C HIS A 111 -17.01 -11.15 -1.09
N PHE A 112 -16.06 -10.46 -0.47
CA PHE A 112 -15.87 -9.01 -0.71
C PHE A 112 -14.40 -8.63 -0.88
N ALA A 113 -14.15 -7.52 -1.57
CA ALA A 113 -12.82 -6.92 -1.71
C ALA A 113 -12.91 -5.40 -1.75
N TYR A 114 -11.84 -4.75 -1.28
CA TYR A 114 -11.69 -3.31 -1.44
C TYR A 114 -11.13 -3.01 -2.84
N LEU A 115 -11.72 -2.04 -3.53
CA LEU A 115 -11.20 -1.50 -4.79
C LEU A 115 -10.75 -0.06 -4.57
N LYS A 116 -9.44 0.15 -4.54
CA LYS A 116 -8.87 1.48 -4.34
C LYS A 116 -8.87 2.26 -5.65
N ILE A 117 -9.78 3.24 -5.78
CA ILE A 117 -9.99 3.99 -7.02
C ILE A 117 -9.10 5.24 -7.15
N ALA A 118 -8.54 5.71 -6.03
CA ALA A 118 -7.61 6.84 -6.02
C ALA A 118 -6.70 6.81 -4.79
N GLU A 119 -5.59 7.53 -4.86
CA GLU A 119 -4.63 7.72 -3.77
C GLU A 119 -4.32 9.21 -3.58
N GLY A 120 -4.15 9.64 -2.32
CA GLY A 120 -3.86 11.03 -1.98
C GLY A 120 -5.10 11.92 -1.94
N CYS A 121 -4.92 13.17 -1.53
CA CYS A 121 -6.02 14.12 -1.38
C CYS A 121 -5.54 15.57 -1.55
N ASP A 122 -6.28 16.37 -2.30
CA ASP A 122 -5.98 17.78 -2.53
C ASP A 122 -6.83 18.73 -1.64
N ARG A 123 -7.64 18.17 -0.69
CA ARG A 123 -8.43 18.99 0.23
C ARG A 123 -7.54 19.71 1.23
N PRO A 124 -7.68 21.03 1.39
CA PRO A 124 -6.90 21.81 2.35
C PRO A 124 -7.51 21.80 3.77
N CYS A 125 -7.82 20.62 4.29
CA CYS A 125 -8.37 20.49 5.65
C CYS A 125 -7.28 20.78 6.68
N SER A 126 -7.50 21.76 7.56
CA SER A 126 -6.49 22.27 8.51
C SER A 126 -5.94 21.22 9.49
N PHE A 127 -6.73 20.20 9.81
CA PHE A 127 -6.39 19.14 10.77
C PHE A 127 -5.86 17.85 10.10
N CYS A 128 -5.87 17.76 8.77
CA CYS A 128 -5.63 16.52 8.05
C CYS A 128 -4.21 16.44 7.51
N SER A 129 -3.48 15.40 7.90
CA SER A 129 -2.12 15.14 7.43
C SER A 129 -2.04 14.23 6.17
N ILE A 130 -3.16 13.85 5.59
CA ILE A 130 -3.20 12.99 4.39
C ILE A 130 -2.37 13.56 3.23
N PRO A 131 -2.46 14.86 2.86
CA PRO A 131 -1.63 15.40 1.79
C PRO A 131 -0.13 15.26 2.02
N LEU A 132 0.33 15.28 3.28
CA LEU A 132 1.73 15.12 3.66
C LEU A 132 2.20 13.66 3.58
N MET A 133 1.30 12.69 3.82
CA MET A 133 1.62 11.26 3.86
C MET A 133 1.33 10.55 2.55
N ARG A 134 0.25 10.94 1.84
CA ARG A 134 -0.22 10.30 0.60
C ARG A 134 -0.07 11.18 -0.63
N GLY A 135 0.29 12.48 -0.40
CA GLY A 135 0.48 13.47 -1.45
C GLY A 135 -0.82 13.85 -2.17
N LYS A 136 -0.65 14.42 -3.37
CA LYS A 136 -1.77 14.88 -4.21
C LYS A 136 -2.64 13.73 -4.68
N HIS A 137 -3.92 14.04 -4.90
CA HIS A 137 -4.90 13.11 -5.44
C HIS A 137 -4.46 12.55 -6.81
N ARG A 138 -4.53 11.24 -6.95
CA ARG A 138 -4.28 10.51 -8.19
C ARG A 138 -5.34 9.43 -8.37
N SER A 139 -6.16 9.58 -9.39
CA SER A 139 -7.15 8.59 -9.79
C SER A 139 -6.52 7.45 -10.57
N THR A 140 -7.01 6.24 -10.39
CA THR A 140 -6.72 5.11 -11.27
C THR A 140 -7.63 5.18 -12.49
N PRO A 141 -7.16 4.94 -13.71
CA PRO A 141 -8.01 4.93 -14.91
C PRO A 141 -9.20 3.95 -14.78
N ILE A 142 -10.33 4.29 -15.40
CA ILE A 142 -11.55 3.46 -15.36
C ILE A 142 -11.26 2.05 -15.90
N GLU A 143 -10.50 1.96 -16.97
CA GLU A 143 -10.15 0.72 -17.66
C GLU A 143 -9.37 -0.25 -16.75
N ASP A 144 -8.40 0.31 -15.99
CA ASP A 144 -7.60 -0.47 -15.04
C ASP A 144 -8.46 -0.98 -13.87
N LEU A 145 -9.38 -0.13 -13.37
CA LEU A 145 -10.32 -0.50 -12.30
C LEU A 145 -11.33 -1.56 -12.74
N VAL A 146 -11.81 -1.49 -13.97
CA VAL A 146 -12.69 -2.54 -14.55
C VAL A 146 -11.91 -3.83 -14.66
N THR A 147 -10.69 -3.81 -15.18
CA THR A 147 -9.82 -5.00 -15.28
C THR A 147 -9.55 -5.62 -13.90
N GLU A 148 -9.30 -4.79 -12.87
CA GLU A 148 -9.12 -5.27 -11.50
C GLU A 148 -10.41 -5.89 -10.95
N ALA A 149 -11.56 -5.26 -11.19
CA ALA A 149 -12.87 -5.76 -10.78
C ALA A 149 -13.20 -7.12 -11.43
N GLU A 150 -12.93 -7.28 -12.72
CA GLU A 150 -13.12 -8.56 -13.44
C GLU A 150 -12.25 -9.68 -12.84
N LYS A 151 -10.99 -9.40 -12.54
CA LYS A 151 -10.09 -10.36 -11.88
C LYS A 151 -10.57 -10.74 -10.47
N LEU A 152 -11.09 -9.78 -9.71
CA LEU A 152 -11.66 -10.04 -8.37
C LEU A 152 -12.95 -10.87 -8.48
N ALA A 153 -13.84 -10.53 -9.40
CA ALA A 153 -15.08 -11.31 -9.65
C ALA A 153 -14.75 -12.77 -10.06
N ALA A 154 -13.76 -12.96 -10.95
CA ALA A 154 -13.29 -14.29 -11.33
C ALA A 154 -12.74 -15.11 -10.17
N LYS A 155 -12.20 -14.46 -9.12
CA LYS A 155 -11.75 -15.11 -7.87
C LYS A 155 -12.91 -15.39 -6.88
N GLY A 156 -14.15 -15.00 -7.21
CA GLY A 156 -15.35 -15.27 -6.44
C GLY A 156 -15.83 -14.11 -5.55
N THR A 157 -15.26 -12.91 -5.72
CA THR A 157 -15.73 -11.70 -5.04
C THR A 157 -17.13 -11.32 -5.54
N LYS A 158 -18.05 -11.05 -4.61
CA LYS A 158 -19.45 -10.67 -4.89
C LYS A 158 -19.73 -9.20 -4.57
N GLU A 159 -18.93 -8.60 -3.74
CA GLU A 159 -19.07 -7.21 -3.31
C GLU A 159 -17.75 -6.46 -3.46
N LEU A 160 -17.77 -5.30 -4.12
CA LEU A 160 -16.64 -4.39 -4.20
C LEU A 160 -16.91 -3.13 -3.36
N ILE A 161 -16.04 -2.89 -2.40
CA ILE A 161 -16.07 -1.68 -1.57
C ILE A 161 -15.07 -0.69 -2.16
N LEU A 162 -15.58 0.38 -2.78
CA LEU A 162 -14.72 1.41 -3.36
C LEU A 162 -14.12 2.28 -2.26
N ILE A 163 -12.80 2.46 -2.30
CA ILE A 163 -12.08 3.28 -1.33
C ILE A 163 -11.17 4.32 -1.98
N ALA A 164 -11.11 5.48 -1.37
CA ALA A 164 -10.16 6.56 -1.61
C ALA A 164 -10.15 7.49 -0.39
N GLN A 165 -9.20 8.41 -0.30
CA GLN A 165 -9.23 9.48 0.70
C GLN A 165 -10.36 10.49 0.45
N ASP A 166 -10.73 10.69 -0.82
CA ASP A 166 -11.92 11.44 -1.23
C ASP A 166 -12.47 10.86 -2.55
N LEU A 167 -13.54 10.07 -2.46
CA LEU A 167 -14.21 9.47 -3.62
C LEU A 167 -14.80 10.53 -4.57
N THR A 168 -15.22 11.67 -4.02
CA THR A 168 -15.89 12.72 -4.81
C THR A 168 -14.95 13.45 -5.77
N TYR A 169 -13.63 13.33 -5.57
CA TYR A 169 -12.60 13.93 -6.43
C TYR A 169 -12.21 13.03 -7.60
N TYR A 170 -12.68 11.77 -7.61
CA TYR A 170 -12.30 10.81 -8.64
C TYR A 170 -12.49 11.37 -10.05
N GLY A 171 -11.41 11.30 -10.83
CA GLY A 171 -11.37 11.71 -12.23
C GLY A 171 -10.91 13.14 -12.48
N LEU A 172 -10.93 14.04 -11.49
CA LEU A 172 -10.57 15.45 -11.69
C LEU A 172 -9.13 15.65 -12.18
N ASP A 173 -8.20 14.82 -11.73
CA ASP A 173 -6.80 14.85 -12.14
C ASP A 173 -6.59 14.31 -13.56
N LEU A 174 -7.22 13.18 -13.91
CA LEU A 174 -7.07 12.50 -15.19
C LEU A 174 -7.97 13.09 -16.29
N TYR A 175 -9.26 13.25 -16.00
CA TYR A 175 -10.28 13.58 -17.01
C TYR A 175 -10.72 15.04 -16.96
N LYS A 176 -10.21 15.83 -16.00
CA LYS A 176 -10.58 17.24 -15.74
C LYS A 176 -12.05 17.43 -15.33
N GLU A 177 -12.72 16.35 -14.98
CA GLU A 177 -14.09 16.30 -14.50
C GLU A 177 -14.31 15.14 -13.53
N ARG A 178 -15.40 15.20 -12.74
CA ARG A 178 -15.75 14.12 -11.80
C ARG A 178 -16.31 12.92 -12.55
N LYS A 179 -15.67 11.77 -12.41
CA LYS A 179 -15.97 10.53 -13.14
C LYS A 179 -16.45 9.36 -12.27
N LEU A 180 -16.78 9.61 -11.00
CA LEU A 180 -17.24 8.53 -10.12
C LEU A 180 -18.51 7.84 -10.66
N ALA A 181 -19.47 8.62 -11.19
CA ALA A 181 -20.69 8.05 -11.75
C ALA A 181 -20.41 7.20 -13.00
N ASP A 182 -19.46 7.62 -13.84
CA ASP A 182 -19.08 6.86 -15.04
C ASP A 182 -18.34 5.57 -14.67
N LEU A 183 -17.45 5.63 -13.67
CA LEU A 183 -16.81 4.46 -13.09
C LEU A 183 -17.85 3.45 -12.57
N LEU A 184 -18.83 3.91 -11.79
CA LEU A 184 -19.88 3.03 -11.27
C LEU A 184 -20.67 2.36 -12.39
N ARG A 185 -21.03 3.13 -13.45
CA ARG A 185 -21.71 2.57 -14.64
C ARG A 185 -20.86 1.55 -15.39
N ALA A 186 -19.54 1.66 -15.35
CA ALA A 186 -18.65 0.68 -15.93
C ALA A 186 -18.56 -0.58 -15.05
N LEU A 187 -18.38 -0.40 -13.73
CA LEU A 187 -18.24 -1.50 -12.78
C LEU A 187 -19.48 -2.40 -12.68
N VAL A 188 -20.69 -1.84 -12.76
CA VAL A 188 -21.93 -2.65 -12.71
C VAL A 188 -22.14 -3.55 -13.95
N LYS A 189 -21.32 -3.40 -14.98
CA LYS A 189 -21.33 -4.28 -16.16
C LYS A 189 -20.41 -5.49 -16.00
N VAL A 190 -19.58 -5.51 -14.98
CA VAL A 190 -18.70 -6.65 -14.68
C VAL A 190 -19.57 -7.82 -14.21
N ASN A 191 -19.40 -8.96 -14.83
CA ASN A 191 -20.12 -10.18 -14.49
C ASN A 191 -19.47 -10.85 -13.27
N GLY A 192 -20.30 -11.18 -12.22
CA GLY A 192 -19.78 -11.89 -11.05
C GLY A 192 -20.66 -11.84 -9.80
#